data_381b36883c15b7cc43ecfaad80bade16
#
_entry.id   381b36883c15b7cc43ecfaad80bade16
#
_cell.length_a   1.000
_cell.length_b   1.000
_cell.length_c   1.000
_cell.angle_alpha   90.00
_cell.angle_beta   90.00
_cell.angle_gamma   90.00
#
_symmetry.space_group_name_H-M   'P 1'
#
loop_
_entity.id
_entity.type
_entity.pdbx_description
1 polymer ?
#
loop_
_entity_poly.entity_id
_entity_poly.type
_entity_poly.pdbx_seq_one_letter_code
_entity_poly.pdbx_strand_id
1 'polypeptide(L)'
;VIVLEARDRVAGRNLGGHLKNGVAVEMGGQWIAEGHTEVLGLVGELGLETFASYDDGVPITLFRGQVTRATDLSQLGLTPTAAPEVDRMAGLLAELAETVSLSAPWLTEEAATLDATTFAEWVRSNTTEPEAVAYWQALVRGVFAAEPAELSLLHFLFYVKSNTSLEVLISTTGGAQEQRVVGGTHQISERLAEGLGDVVRLGRRVTRIVQTDTGVHVHADGAEVTARRVIVTVPPALAGRIDYEPALPAQRDALTQQMPMGSVIKTQIAYPKPFWREAGLNGLASNFDDGGLSVTLDNSPHDGSCGVIVGFFEGAEARAVADLTPEQRKDLAIESLVTFFGPEAADPIDYVEQDWMAEEFTRGCYGGRLGAGAWTSFGPALAAPVGRIHWAGAESAEVWNGYMEGAVRSGQRAAAEVLGGLSS
;
A
#
# COMPACT_ATOMS: atom_id res chain seq x y z
N VAL A 1 15.79 21.38 12.22
CA VAL A 1 15.06 20.12 12.08
C VAL A 1 16.03 18.97 12.34
N ILE A 2 15.56 17.90 12.96
CA ILE A 2 16.28 16.63 13.13
C ILE A 2 15.31 15.53 12.72
N VAL A 3 15.78 14.57 11.94
CA VAL A 3 15.03 13.38 11.53
C VAL A 3 15.66 12.17 12.23
N LEU A 4 14.85 11.40 12.96
CA LEU A 4 15.27 10.17 13.65
C LEU A 4 14.63 8.99 12.90
N GLU A 5 15.44 8.11 12.33
CA GLU A 5 15.03 6.87 11.67
C GLU A 5 15.53 5.68 12.47
N ALA A 6 14.64 4.74 12.74
CA ALA A 6 14.94 3.54 13.51
C ALA A 6 15.88 2.57 12.79
N ARG A 7 15.76 2.48 11.46
CA ARG A 7 16.60 1.62 10.61
C ARG A 7 17.97 2.20 10.37
N ASP A 8 18.83 1.41 9.80
CA ASP A 8 20.13 1.80 9.24
C ASP A 8 20.04 2.41 7.82
N ARG A 9 18.82 2.62 7.33
CA ARG A 9 18.48 3.16 6.01
C ARG A 9 17.28 4.09 6.05
N VAL A 10 17.15 4.95 5.07
CA VAL A 10 15.93 5.73 4.79
C VAL A 10 14.93 4.93 3.94
N ALA A 11 13.95 5.58 3.38
CA ALA A 11 12.92 5.09 2.47
C ALA A 11 11.79 4.24 3.10
N GLY A 12 11.92 3.75 4.32
CA GLY A 12 10.80 3.07 5.01
C GLY A 12 10.16 1.96 4.18
N ARG A 13 8.90 2.20 3.75
CA ARG A 13 8.11 1.27 2.90
C ARG A 13 8.47 1.32 1.40
N ASN A 14 9.32 2.22 0.95
CA ASN A 14 9.84 2.30 -0.43
C ASN A 14 11.17 1.56 -0.56
N LEU A 15 11.22 0.31 -0.15
CA LEU A 15 12.44 -0.49 -0.15
C LEU A 15 12.86 -0.85 -1.57
N GLY A 16 14.11 -0.55 -1.93
CA GLY A 16 14.78 -1.04 -3.13
C GLY A 16 15.51 -2.36 -2.87
N GLY A 17 15.79 -3.10 -3.93
CA GLY A 17 16.58 -4.32 -3.92
C GLY A 17 17.26 -4.57 -5.25
N HIS A 18 18.02 -5.63 -5.36
CA HIS A 18 18.69 -6.02 -6.60
C HIS A 18 18.58 -7.53 -6.82
N LEU A 19 18.43 -7.91 -8.07
CA LEU A 19 18.62 -9.27 -8.51
C LEU A 19 20.11 -9.61 -8.55
N LYS A 20 20.46 -10.90 -8.62
CA LYS A 20 21.87 -11.37 -8.71
C LYS A 20 22.63 -10.82 -9.90
N ASN A 21 21.92 -10.50 -10.99
CA ASN A 21 22.52 -9.87 -12.18
C ASN A 21 22.69 -8.35 -12.06
N GLY A 22 22.39 -7.76 -10.89
CA GLY A 22 22.52 -6.33 -10.61
C GLY A 22 21.33 -5.47 -11.03
N VAL A 23 20.28 -6.04 -11.63
CA VAL A 23 19.06 -5.31 -11.98
C VAL A 23 18.34 -4.84 -10.73
N ALA A 24 18.05 -3.55 -10.65
CA ALA A 24 17.29 -2.97 -9.57
C ALA A 24 15.82 -3.41 -9.62
N VAL A 25 15.28 -3.79 -8.46
CA VAL A 25 13.88 -4.14 -8.26
C VAL A 25 13.32 -3.44 -7.02
N GLU A 26 12.03 -3.24 -7.01
CA GLU A 26 11.37 -2.54 -5.91
C GLU A 26 10.69 -3.57 -5.00
N MET A 27 11.15 -3.65 -3.77
CA MET A 27 10.61 -4.56 -2.75
C MET A 27 9.47 -3.91 -1.94
N GLY A 28 9.31 -2.57 -2.07
CA GLY A 28 8.27 -1.77 -1.44
C GLY A 28 7.36 -1.06 -2.45
N GLY A 29 6.84 0.11 -2.07
CA GLY A 29 6.04 0.97 -2.93
C GLY A 29 6.81 1.41 -4.17
N GLN A 30 6.19 1.30 -5.34
CA GLN A 30 6.90 1.48 -6.61
C GLN A 30 6.16 2.31 -7.65
N TRP A 31 4.84 2.30 -7.64
CA TRP A 31 4.05 2.90 -8.72
C TRP A 31 3.67 4.35 -8.45
N ILE A 32 3.62 5.12 -9.52
CA ILE A 32 3.26 6.54 -9.52
C ILE A 32 2.17 6.74 -10.58
N ALA A 33 1.03 7.31 -10.17
CA ALA A 33 -0.02 7.75 -11.07
C ALA A 33 0.24 9.16 -11.61
N GLU A 34 -0.38 9.54 -12.72
CA GLU A 34 -0.37 10.93 -13.21
C GLU A 34 -0.85 11.92 -12.14
N GLY A 35 -1.83 11.52 -11.32
CA GLY A 35 -2.37 12.33 -10.22
C GLY A 35 -1.45 12.47 -9.00
N HIS A 36 -0.29 11.81 -8.96
CA HIS A 36 0.69 11.91 -7.87
C HIS A 36 1.58 13.15 -8.06
N THR A 37 0.99 14.33 -8.05
CA THR A 37 1.65 15.59 -8.45
C THR A 37 2.80 15.99 -7.53
N GLU A 38 2.71 15.72 -6.23
CA GLU A 38 3.78 16.04 -5.28
C GLU A 38 4.96 15.06 -5.41
N VAL A 39 4.68 13.78 -5.63
CA VAL A 39 5.73 12.77 -5.87
C VAL A 39 6.41 13.03 -7.20
N LEU A 40 5.66 13.32 -8.28
CA LEU A 40 6.23 13.67 -9.60
C LEU A 40 7.05 14.97 -9.52
N GLY A 41 6.61 15.95 -8.73
CA GLY A 41 7.39 17.16 -8.43
C GLY A 41 8.74 16.80 -7.79
N LEU A 42 8.76 15.95 -6.77
CA LEU A 42 9.99 15.48 -6.13
C LEU A 42 10.89 14.69 -7.10
N VAL A 43 10.32 13.83 -7.92
CA VAL A 43 11.06 13.09 -8.96
C VAL A 43 11.81 14.06 -9.88
N GLY A 44 11.12 15.12 -10.34
CA GLY A 44 11.74 16.17 -11.18
C GLY A 44 12.81 16.98 -10.45
N GLU A 45 12.53 17.46 -9.23
CA GLU A 45 13.47 18.24 -8.41
C GLU A 45 14.74 17.46 -8.09
N LEU A 46 14.62 16.16 -7.86
CA LEU A 46 15.72 15.27 -7.54
C LEU A 46 16.45 14.74 -8.78
N GLY A 47 16.03 15.12 -10.00
CA GLY A 47 16.64 14.67 -11.24
C GLY A 47 16.51 13.16 -11.47
N LEU A 48 15.39 12.57 -11.04
CA LEU A 48 15.03 11.19 -11.32
C LEU A 48 14.19 11.12 -12.59
N GLU A 49 14.14 9.94 -13.20
CA GLU A 49 13.37 9.68 -14.42
C GLU A 49 12.31 8.62 -14.15
N THR A 50 11.14 8.73 -14.79
CA THR A 50 10.08 7.73 -14.77
C THR A 50 9.99 7.01 -16.11
N PHE A 51 9.39 5.83 -16.11
CA PHE A 51 9.02 5.08 -17.30
C PHE A 51 7.66 4.42 -17.09
N ALA A 52 6.94 4.17 -18.19
CA ALA A 52 5.63 3.53 -18.16
C ALA A 52 5.74 2.07 -17.73
N SER A 53 4.85 1.61 -16.87
CA SER A 53 4.65 0.19 -16.61
C SER A 53 4.18 -0.50 -17.89
N TYR A 54 4.63 -1.74 -18.11
CA TYR A 54 4.20 -2.50 -19.28
C TYR A 54 2.75 -2.94 -19.13
N ASP A 55 1.92 -2.69 -20.15
CA ASP A 55 0.48 -3.01 -20.14
C ASP A 55 -0.03 -3.50 -21.52
N ASP A 56 0.88 -3.80 -22.46
CA ASP A 56 0.47 -4.35 -23.75
C ASP A 56 0.13 -5.83 -23.62
N GLY A 57 -1.01 -6.26 -24.18
CA GLY A 57 -1.49 -7.62 -24.10
C GLY A 57 -2.73 -7.75 -23.23
N VAL A 58 -3.08 -8.98 -22.87
CA VAL A 58 -4.29 -9.27 -22.10
C VAL A 58 -3.96 -9.87 -20.72
N PRO A 59 -4.78 -9.58 -19.69
CA PRO A 59 -4.62 -10.20 -18.38
C PRO A 59 -5.16 -11.63 -18.34
N ILE A 60 -4.80 -12.32 -17.27
CA ILE A 60 -5.25 -13.67 -16.94
C ILE A 60 -6.06 -13.62 -15.63
N THR A 61 -7.11 -14.45 -15.57
CA THR A 61 -7.86 -14.73 -14.34
C THR A 61 -7.86 -16.23 -14.08
N LEU A 62 -7.57 -16.62 -12.84
CA LEU A 62 -7.75 -17.99 -12.34
C LEU A 62 -8.99 -18.04 -11.48
N PHE A 63 -9.97 -18.88 -11.85
CA PHE A 63 -11.17 -19.13 -11.07
C PHE A 63 -11.59 -20.61 -11.16
N ARG A 64 -11.77 -21.27 -10.01
CA ARG A 64 -12.10 -22.70 -9.90
C ARG A 64 -11.16 -23.61 -10.67
N GLY A 65 -9.87 -23.32 -10.58
CA GLY A 65 -8.82 -24.05 -11.28
C GLY A 65 -8.77 -23.83 -12.79
N GLN A 66 -9.58 -22.92 -13.34
CA GLN A 66 -9.58 -22.60 -14.76
C GLN A 66 -8.92 -21.25 -15.01
N VAL A 67 -7.94 -21.27 -15.92
CA VAL A 67 -7.25 -20.07 -16.40
C VAL A 67 -8.01 -19.52 -17.59
N THR A 68 -8.47 -18.27 -17.47
CA THR A 68 -9.13 -17.53 -18.54
C THR A 68 -8.28 -16.34 -18.97
N ARG A 69 -8.07 -16.18 -20.27
CA ARG A 69 -7.46 -14.98 -20.85
C ARG A 69 -8.57 -14.00 -21.21
N ALA A 70 -8.44 -12.76 -20.80
CA ALA A 70 -9.38 -11.72 -21.25
C ALA A 70 -9.31 -11.56 -22.77
N THR A 71 -10.45 -11.26 -23.39
CA THR A 71 -10.51 -10.97 -24.83
C THR A 71 -10.27 -9.49 -25.12
N ASP A 72 -10.53 -8.64 -24.13
CA ASP A 72 -10.14 -7.24 -24.12
C ASP A 72 -9.85 -6.78 -22.67
N LEU A 73 -9.19 -5.64 -22.50
CA LEU A 73 -8.78 -5.10 -21.20
C LEU A 73 -9.95 -4.76 -20.28
N SER A 74 -11.16 -4.60 -20.80
CA SER A 74 -12.35 -4.21 -20.02
C SER A 74 -13.02 -5.40 -19.32
N GLN A 75 -12.71 -6.63 -19.67
CA GLN A 75 -13.50 -7.79 -19.23
C GLN A 75 -12.82 -8.68 -18.17
N LEU A 76 -11.58 -8.44 -17.76
CA LEU A 76 -10.86 -9.21 -16.75
C LEU A 76 -11.04 -10.76 -16.82
N GLY A 77 -11.51 -11.29 -17.96
CA GLY A 77 -11.79 -12.72 -18.12
C GLY A 77 -13.01 -13.24 -17.33
N LEU A 78 -13.87 -12.37 -16.81
CA LEU A 78 -15.09 -12.77 -16.10
C LEU A 78 -16.11 -13.46 -17.02
N THR A 79 -16.91 -14.36 -16.44
CA THR A 79 -18.01 -15.00 -17.17
C THR A 79 -19.09 -13.98 -17.56
N PRO A 80 -19.90 -14.28 -18.61
CA PRO A 80 -21.03 -13.43 -19.02
C PRO A 80 -22.08 -13.20 -17.93
N THR A 81 -22.11 -14.02 -16.88
CA THR A 81 -23.00 -13.85 -15.72
C THR A 81 -22.39 -12.98 -14.64
N ALA A 82 -21.07 -13.06 -14.42
CA ALA A 82 -20.38 -12.32 -13.38
C ALA A 82 -20.09 -10.88 -13.79
N ALA A 83 -19.69 -10.63 -15.04
CA ALA A 83 -19.30 -9.30 -15.50
C ALA A 83 -20.37 -8.23 -15.29
N PRO A 84 -21.64 -8.41 -15.71
CA PRO A 84 -22.69 -7.40 -15.47
C PRO A 84 -22.97 -7.18 -13.99
N GLU A 85 -22.78 -8.20 -13.15
CA GLU A 85 -23.00 -8.10 -11.72
C GLU A 85 -21.87 -7.32 -11.04
N VAL A 86 -20.62 -7.54 -11.45
CA VAL A 86 -19.45 -6.75 -11.01
C VAL A 86 -19.63 -5.29 -11.41
N ASP A 87 -20.00 -5.01 -12.67
CA ASP A 87 -20.22 -3.65 -13.16
C ASP A 87 -21.34 -2.93 -12.40
N ARG A 88 -22.46 -3.61 -12.14
CA ARG A 88 -23.56 -3.06 -11.33
C ARG A 88 -23.08 -2.70 -9.92
N MET A 89 -22.34 -3.58 -9.28
CA MET A 89 -21.82 -3.35 -7.93
C MET A 89 -20.76 -2.24 -7.91
N ALA A 90 -19.91 -2.15 -8.91
CA ALA A 90 -18.94 -1.06 -9.07
C ALA A 90 -19.65 0.30 -9.20
N GLY A 91 -20.76 0.37 -9.97
CA GLY A 91 -21.60 1.57 -10.06
C GLY A 91 -22.17 1.99 -8.71
N LEU A 92 -22.72 1.05 -7.93
CA LEU A 92 -23.24 1.33 -6.58
C LEU A 92 -22.13 1.84 -5.62
N LEU A 93 -20.94 1.25 -5.69
CA LEU A 93 -19.81 1.70 -4.88
C LEU A 93 -19.34 3.09 -5.28
N ALA A 94 -19.33 3.41 -6.57
CA ALA A 94 -18.99 4.74 -7.06
C ALA A 94 -19.98 5.80 -6.55
N GLU A 95 -21.28 5.54 -6.64
CA GLU A 95 -22.33 6.42 -6.11
C GLU A 95 -22.18 6.63 -4.59
N LEU A 96 -21.95 5.57 -3.82
CA LEU A 96 -21.73 5.65 -2.37
C LEU A 96 -20.45 6.40 -2.05
N ALA A 97 -19.34 6.19 -2.78
CA ALA A 97 -18.08 6.88 -2.55
C ALA A 97 -18.21 8.39 -2.72
N GLU A 98 -19.03 8.87 -3.68
CA GLU A 98 -19.28 10.30 -3.86
C GLU A 98 -19.88 10.98 -2.62
N THR A 99 -20.63 10.26 -1.80
CA THR A 99 -21.21 10.81 -0.56
C THR A 99 -20.18 11.01 0.56
N VAL A 100 -19.03 10.34 0.49
CA VAL A 100 -18.04 10.32 1.58
C VAL A 100 -17.29 11.66 1.67
N SER A 101 -17.21 12.22 2.87
CA SER A 101 -16.36 13.38 3.17
C SER A 101 -14.90 12.94 3.32
N LEU A 102 -13.97 13.46 2.52
CA LEU A 102 -12.55 13.13 2.63
C LEU A 102 -11.89 13.68 3.88
N SER A 103 -12.27 14.90 4.30
CA SER A 103 -11.70 15.53 5.50
C SER A 103 -12.31 15.02 6.80
N ALA A 104 -13.52 14.46 6.75
CA ALA A 104 -14.23 13.95 7.92
C ALA A 104 -15.15 12.78 7.56
N PRO A 105 -14.60 11.61 7.22
CA PRO A 105 -15.42 10.43 6.82
C PRO A 105 -16.48 10.06 7.86
N TRP A 106 -16.20 10.25 9.13
CA TRP A 106 -17.11 10.01 10.27
C TRP A 106 -18.31 10.95 10.33
N LEU A 107 -18.34 12.04 9.55
CA LEU A 107 -19.46 12.97 9.40
C LEU A 107 -20.23 12.78 8.09
N THR A 108 -19.86 11.79 7.28
CA THR A 108 -20.63 11.42 6.08
C THR A 108 -22.07 11.08 6.46
N GLU A 109 -23.02 11.41 5.61
CA GLU A 109 -24.39 10.92 5.76
C GLU A 109 -24.39 9.40 5.82
N GLU A 110 -25.15 8.80 6.73
CA GLU A 110 -25.15 7.35 7.01
C GLU A 110 -23.79 6.77 7.47
N ALA A 111 -22.82 7.59 7.91
CA ALA A 111 -21.51 7.11 8.34
C ALA A 111 -21.60 5.97 9.36
N ALA A 112 -22.54 6.03 10.31
CA ALA A 112 -22.72 5.00 11.31
C ALA A 112 -23.08 3.62 10.70
N THR A 113 -23.95 3.61 9.70
CA THR A 113 -24.36 2.38 8.98
C THR A 113 -23.23 1.87 8.10
N LEU A 114 -22.62 2.76 7.30
CA LEU A 114 -21.52 2.42 6.41
C LEU A 114 -20.31 1.88 7.15
N ASP A 115 -19.99 2.47 8.32
CA ASP A 115 -18.84 2.05 9.12
C ASP A 115 -19.11 0.77 9.93
N ALA A 116 -20.36 0.55 10.37
CA ALA A 116 -20.73 -0.67 11.08
C ALA A 116 -20.78 -1.91 10.17
N THR A 117 -20.94 -1.72 8.86
CA THR A 117 -21.02 -2.78 7.86
C THR A 117 -19.62 -3.15 7.37
N THR A 118 -19.22 -4.42 7.38
CA THR A 118 -18.00 -4.86 6.73
C THR A 118 -18.18 -4.91 5.21
N PHE A 119 -17.10 -4.73 4.45
CA PHE A 119 -17.18 -4.86 2.99
C PHE A 119 -17.66 -6.26 2.57
N ALA A 120 -17.28 -7.31 3.31
CA ALA A 120 -17.79 -8.68 3.07
C ALA A 120 -19.31 -8.81 3.25
N GLU A 121 -19.88 -8.15 4.24
CA GLU A 121 -21.34 -8.14 4.44
C GLU A 121 -22.05 -7.39 3.32
N TRP A 122 -21.48 -6.25 2.89
CA TRP A 122 -22.01 -5.50 1.77
C TRP A 122 -22.01 -6.33 0.49
N VAL A 123 -20.90 -7.01 0.16
CA VAL A 123 -20.81 -7.90 -1.02
C VAL A 123 -21.89 -8.97 -0.96
N ARG A 124 -22.01 -9.72 0.16
CA ARG A 124 -23.00 -10.79 0.32
C ARG A 124 -24.44 -10.30 0.25
N SER A 125 -24.69 -9.05 0.62
CA SER A 125 -26.03 -8.44 0.56
C SER A 125 -26.42 -7.98 -0.84
N ASN A 126 -25.42 -7.80 -1.74
CA ASN A 126 -25.65 -7.27 -3.07
C ASN A 126 -25.53 -8.31 -4.18
N THR A 127 -24.87 -9.46 -3.95
CA THR A 127 -24.77 -10.52 -4.95
C THR A 127 -24.70 -11.91 -4.33
N THR A 128 -25.20 -12.90 -5.07
CA THR A 128 -25.02 -14.33 -4.78
C THR A 128 -24.24 -15.03 -5.90
N GLU A 129 -23.81 -14.27 -6.91
CA GLU A 129 -23.03 -14.80 -8.02
C GLU A 129 -21.60 -15.13 -7.52
N PRO A 130 -21.17 -16.42 -7.59
CA PRO A 130 -19.93 -16.84 -6.92
C PRO A 130 -18.67 -16.17 -7.45
N GLU A 131 -18.58 -15.96 -8.77
CA GLU A 131 -17.41 -15.35 -9.38
C GLU A 131 -17.34 -13.84 -9.08
N ALA A 132 -18.49 -13.15 -9.02
CA ALA A 132 -18.53 -11.76 -8.57
C ALA A 132 -18.10 -11.61 -7.10
N VAL A 133 -18.51 -12.55 -6.23
CA VAL A 133 -18.01 -12.59 -4.83
C VAL A 133 -16.51 -12.77 -4.80
N ALA A 134 -15.96 -13.73 -5.57
CA ALA A 134 -14.52 -14.01 -5.64
C ALA A 134 -13.74 -12.81 -6.20
N TYR A 135 -14.27 -12.12 -7.22
CA TYR A 135 -13.69 -10.89 -7.75
C TYR A 135 -13.51 -9.83 -6.66
N TRP A 136 -14.57 -9.53 -5.90
CA TRP A 136 -14.52 -8.53 -4.85
C TRP A 136 -13.59 -8.92 -3.70
N GLN A 137 -13.45 -10.21 -3.40
CA GLN A 137 -12.46 -10.72 -2.44
C GLN A 137 -11.03 -10.49 -2.94
N ALA A 138 -10.75 -10.88 -4.19
CA ALA A 138 -9.42 -10.68 -4.80
C ALA A 138 -9.05 -9.21 -4.91
N LEU A 139 -10.02 -8.34 -5.29
CA LEU A 139 -9.81 -6.89 -5.36
C LEU A 139 -9.40 -6.31 -4.00
N VAL A 140 -10.10 -6.68 -2.92
CA VAL A 140 -9.75 -6.19 -1.58
C VAL A 140 -8.40 -6.72 -1.13
N ARG A 141 -8.07 -7.99 -1.41
CA ARG A 141 -6.72 -8.54 -1.14
C ARG A 141 -5.67 -7.72 -1.87
N GLY A 142 -5.83 -7.48 -3.18
CA GLY A 142 -4.87 -6.73 -4.00
C GLY A 142 -4.72 -5.26 -3.62
N VAL A 143 -5.78 -4.59 -3.18
CA VAL A 143 -5.75 -3.15 -2.86
C VAL A 143 -5.35 -2.89 -1.40
N PHE A 144 -5.80 -3.73 -0.45
CA PHE A 144 -5.63 -3.48 0.99
C PHE A 144 -4.71 -4.49 1.69
N ALA A 145 -4.28 -5.54 0.99
CA ALA A 145 -3.57 -6.67 1.60
C ALA A 145 -4.33 -7.24 2.83
N ALA A 146 -5.64 -7.37 2.70
CA ALA A 146 -6.57 -7.72 3.78
C ALA A 146 -7.77 -8.50 3.25
N GLU A 147 -8.53 -9.11 4.15
CA GLU A 147 -9.79 -9.75 3.78
C GLU A 147 -10.96 -8.76 3.83
N PRO A 148 -12.01 -8.94 3.00
CA PRO A 148 -13.19 -8.07 3.01
C PRO A 148 -13.89 -7.97 4.36
N ALA A 149 -13.78 -8.97 5.21
CA ALA A 149 -14.35 -8.97 6.56
C ALA A 149 -13.55 -8.11 7.56
N GLU A 150 -12.32 -7.75 7.23
CA GLU A 150 -11.43 -6.95 8.05
C GLU A 150 -11.53 -5.44 7.77
N LEU A 151 -12.39 -5.04 6.84
CA LEU A 151 -12.51 -3.68 6.32
C LEU A 151 -13.93 -3.16 6.51
N SER A 152 -14.12 -1.94 7.04
CA SER A 152 -15.44 -1.30 7.02
C SER A 152 -15.79 -0.84 5.60
N LEU A 153 -17.08 -0.84 5.26
CA LEU A 153 -17.54 -0.29 3.99
C LEU A 153 -17.18 1.19 3.87
N LEU A 154 -17.32 1.96 4.96
CA LEU A 154 -16.92 3.37 4.96
C LEU A 154 -15.44 3.56 4.64
N HIS A 155 -14.55 2.70 5.15
CA HIS A 155 -13.12 2.78 4.84
C HIS A 155 -12.84 2.46 3.37
N PHE A 156 -13.50 1.44 2.81
CA PHE A 156 -13.41 1.13 1.39
C PHE A 156 -13.83 2.33 0.52
N LEU A 157 -15.00 2.91 0.81
CA LEU A 157 -15.53 4.05 0.06
C LEU A 157 -14.64 5.30 0.18
N PHE A 158 -14.16 5.59 1.39
CA PHE A 158 -13.19 6.66 1.63
C PHE A 158 -11.93 6.44 0.79
N TYR A 159 -11.38 5.23 0.80
CA TYR A 159 -10.17 4.89 0.07
C TYR A 159 -10.36 5.05 -1.45
N VAL A 160 -11.47 4.55 -1.99
CA VAL A 160 -11.82 4.73 -3.41
C VAL A 160 -11.86 6.21 -3.78
N LYS A 161 -12.60 7.04 -3.01
CA LYS A 161 -12.72 8.47 -3.28
C LYS A 161 -11.42 9.24 -3.08
N SER A 162 -10.66 8.92 -2.04
CA SER A 162 -9.35 9.50 -1.74
C SER A 162 -8.35 9.30 -2.89
N ASN A 163 -8.48 8.19 -3.61
CA ASN A 163 -7.62 7.77 -4.69
C ASN A 163 -8.29 7.92 -6.07
N THR A 164 -9.18 8.88 -6.20
CA THR A 164 -9.90 9.29 -7.41
C THR A 164 -11.08 8.37 -7.74
N SER A 165 -10.86 7.10 -8.02
CA SER A 165 -11.90 6.12 -8.35
C SER A 165 -11.40 4.69 -8.22
N LEU A 166 -12.34 3.74 -8.21
CA LEU A 166 -12.01 2.32 -8.23
C LEU A 166 -11.24 1.93 -9.50
N GLU A 167 -11.61 2.49 -10.65
CA GLU A 167 -10.94 2.25 -11.93
C GLU A 167 -9.47 2.68 -11.86
N VAL A 168 -9.19 3.87 -11.35
CA VAL A 168 -7.81 4.36 -11.16
C VAL A 168 -7.02 3.44 -10.23
N LEU A 169 -7.63 2.94 -9.17
CA LEU A 169 -6.96 2.05 -8.21
C LEU A 169 -6.47 0.73 -8.81
N ILE A 170 -7.20 0.18 -9.79
CA ILE A 170 -6.94 -1.16 -10.34
C ILE A 170 -6.32 -1.15 -11.75
N SER A 171 -6.15 0.03 -12.36
CA SER A 171 -5.63 0.16 -13.72
C SER A 171 -4.13 0.43 -13.74
N THR A 172 -3.44 -0.09 -14.77
CA THR A 172 -2.07 0.26 -15.08
C THR A 172 -2.06 1.55 -15.91
N THR A 173 -2.47 1.51 -17.15
CA THR A 173 -2.55 2.70 -18.02
C THR A 173 -3.64 3.66 -17.52
N GLY A 174 -3.27 4.91 -17.24
CA GLY A 174 -4.17 5.93 -16.66
C GLY A 174 -4.55 5.66 -15.20
N GLY A 175 -3.91 4.71 -14.53
CA GLY A 175 -4.21 4.26 -13.19
C GLY A 175 -3.07 4.46 -12.18
N ALA A 176 -3.26 3.85 -11.01
CA ALA A 176 -2.33 3.97 -9.90
C ALA A 176 -0.99 3.23 -10.15
N GLN A 177 -0.93 2.33 -11.13
CA GLN A 177 0.25 1.54 -11.50
C GLN A 177 0.94 2.02 -12.78
N GLU A 178 0.67 3.27 -13.23
CA GLU A 178 1.04 3.76 -14.56
C GLU A 178 2.55 3.89 -14.78
N GLN A 179 3.27 4.45 -13.80
CA GLN A 179 4.69 4.77 -13.95
C GLN A 179 5.52 4.18 -12.83
N ARG A 180 6.80 3.96 -13.13
CA ARG A 180 7.83 3.55 -12.18
C ARG A 180 9.04 4.44 -12.31
N VAL A 181 9.86 4.55 -11.25
CA VAL A 181 11.11 5.31 -11.26
C VAL A 181 12.25 4.43 -11.77
N VAL A 182 13.06 4.93 -12.70
CA VAL A 182 14.28 4.25 -13.15
C VAL A 182 15.22 4.05 -11.96
N GLY A 183 15.52 2.78 -11.64
CA GLY A 183 16.32 2.41 -10.48
C GLY A 183 15.56 2.35 -9.15
N GLY A 184 14.27 2.70 -9.11
CA GLY A 184 13.36 2.52 -7.97
C GLY A 184 13.07 3.78 -7.16
N THR A 185 11.88 3.79 -6.53
CA THR A 185 11.33 4.93 -5.77
C THR A 185 12.08 5.24 -4.47
N HIS A 186 12.85 4.30 -3.93
CA HIS A 186 13.68 4.50 -2.73
C HIS A 186 14.67 5.66 -2.90
N GLN A 187 15.14 5.91 -4.13
CA GLN A 187 16.03 7.01 -4.45
C GLN A 187 15.47 8.39 -4.09
N ILE A 188 14.14 8.56 -4.08
CA ILE A 188 13.50 9.82 -3.65
C ILE A 188 13.92 10.14 -2.21
N SER A 189 13.78 9.16 -1.31
CA SER A 189 14.15 9.33 0.10
C SER A 189 15.67 9.44 0.30
N GLU A 190 16.47 8.68 -0.48
CA GLU A 190 17.92 8.71 -0.41
C GLU A 190 18.46 10.08 -0.81
N ARG A 191 18.04 10.62 -1.97
CA ARG A 191 18.48 11.95 -2.42
C ARG A 191 18.00 13.08 -1.51
N LEU A 192 16.79 12.98 -0.95
CA LEU A 192 16.33 13.91 0.07
C LEU A 192 17.21 13.85 1.33
N ALA A 193 17.56 12.66 1.79
CA ALA A 193 18.42 12.49 2.96
C ALA A 193 19.84 13.01 2.70
N GLU A 194 20.40 12.77 1.50
CA GLU A 194 21.69 13.33 1.09
C GLU A 194 21.65 14.88 1.13
N GLY A 195 20.59 15.48 0.60
CA GLY A 195 20.41 16.93 0.62
C GLY A 195 20.26 17.51 2.03
N LEU A 196 19.67 16.76 2.95
CA LEU A 196 19.50 17.12 4.36
C LEU A 196 20.77 16.91 5.19
N GLY A 197 21.61 15.96 4.82
CA GLY A 197 22.89 15.67 5.49
C GLY A 197 22.72 15.19 6.95
N ASP A 198 23.57 15.67 7.84
CA ASP A 198 23.71 15.21 9.24
C ASP A 198 22.47 15.38 10.12
N VAL A 199 21.42 16.08 9.63
CA VAL A 199 20.15 16.18 10.37
C VAL A 199 19.36 14.87 10.34
N VAL A 200 19.64 13.97 9.36
CA VAL A 200 19.09 12.63 9.27
C VAL A 200 19.96 11.66 10.07
N ARG A 201 19.40 11.07 11.11
CA ARG A 201 20.10 10.20 12.04
C ARG A 201 19.51 8.80 11.99
N LEU A 202 20.23 7.87 11.41
CA LEU A 202 19.87 6.45 11.29
C LEU A 202 20.16 5.68 12.58
N GLY A 203 19.52 4.52 12.77
CA GLY A 203 19.68 3.68 13.96
C GLY A 203 19.21 4.38 15.25
N ARG A 204 18.20 5.23 15.16
CA ARG A 204 17.68 6.04 16.27
C ARG A 204 16.18 5.76 16.47
N ARG A 205 15.86 4.57 16.95
CA ARG A 205 14.49 4.20 17.29
C ARG A 205 14.00 5.09 18.42
N VAL A 206 12.93 5.85 18.16
CA VAL A 206 12.26 6.63 19.20
C VAL A 206 11.46 5.68 20.09
N THR A 207 11.71 5.76 21.40
CA THR A 207 11.08 4.91 22.42
C THR A 207 10.12 5.67 23.31
N ARG A 208 10.36 6.99 23.52
CA ARG A 208 9.53 7.83 24.39
C ARG A 208 9.49 9.27 23.92
N ILE A 209 8.34 9.92 24.08
CA ILE A 209 8.12 11.35 23.84
C ILE A 209 7.48 11.98 25.06
N VAL A 210 8.18 12.91 25.68
CA VAL A 210 7.69 13.65 26.86
C VAL A 210 7.35 15.08 26.46
N GLN A 211 6.08 15.48 26.62
CA GLN A 211 5.64 16.85 26.39
C GLN A 211 5.76 17.68 27.67
N THR A 212 6.22 18.91 27.54
CA THR A 212 6.24 19.92 28.59
C THR A 212 5.55 21.20 28.13
N ASP A 213 5.38 22.15 29.01
CA ASP A 213 4.79 23.48 28.66
C ASP A 213 5.63 24.20 27.59
N THR A 214 6.91 23.96 27.51
CA THR A 214 7.85 24.68 26.66
C THR A 214 8.31 23.91 25.43
N GLY A 215 8.12 22.58 25.37
CA GLY A 215 8.62 21.77 24.26
C GLY A 215 8.35 20.27 24.41
N VAL A 216 9.13 19.50 23.70
CA VAL A 216 9.11 18.03 23.75
C VAL A 216 10.53 17.50 23.96
N HIS A 217 10.65 16.45 24.77
CA HIS A 217 11.87 15.65 24.91
C HIS A 217 11.63 14.30 24.24
N VAL A 218 12.43 13.98 23.24
CA VAL A 218 12.34 12.75 22.47
C VAL A 218 13.52 11.86 22.86
N HIS A 219 13.24 10.70 23.43
CA HIS A 219 14.21 9.68 23.75
C HIS A 219 14.27 8.65 22.64
N ALA A 220 15.46 8.40 22.14
CA ALA A 220 15.76 7.40 21.11
C ALA A 220 16.99 6.60 21.48
N ASP A 221 17.18 5.45 20.81
CA ASP A 221 18.36 4.61 21.02
C ASP A 221 19.65 5.42 20.79
N GLY A 222 20.42 5.60 21.86
CA GLY A 222 21.67 6.35 21.84
C GLY A 222 21.56 7.85 21.55
N ALA A 223 20.36 8.44 21.69
CA ALA A 223 20.14 9.88 21.46
C ALA A 223 18.98 10.45 22.30
N GLU A 224 19.14 11.70 22.69
CA GLU A 224 18.04 12.52 23.23
C GLU A 224 17.97 13.82 22.44
N VAL A 225 16.74 14.24 22.12
CA VAL A 225 16.50 15.46 21.35
C VAL A 225 15.45 16.29 22.06
N THR A 226 15.74 17.58 22.27
CA THR A 226 14.76 18.56 22.71
C THR A 226 14.32 19.42 21.52
N ALA A 227 13.01 19.57 21.36
CA ALA A 227 12.43 20.35 20.28
C ALA A 227 11.20 21.12 20.75
N ARG A 228 10.76 22.13 20.00
CA ARG A 228 9.51 22.82 20.28
C ARG A 228 8.28 21.99 19.94
N ARG A 229 8.36 21.15 18.90
CA ARG A 229 7.30 20.27 18.41
C ARG A 229 7.91 19.01 17.78
N VAL A 230 7.12 17.96 17.63
CA VAL A 230 7.50 16.71 16.98
C VAL A 230 6.44 16.31 15.97
N ILE A 231 6.88 15.79 14.81
CA ILE A 231 6.02 15.13 13.83
C ILE A 231 6.34 13.63 13.88
N VAL A 232 5.34 12.82 14.18
CA VAL A 232 5.41 11.36 14.16
C VAL A 232 4.87 10.88 12.83
N THR A 233 5.72 10.18 12.05
CA THR A 233 5.42 9.77 10.67
C THR A 233 5.33 8.25 10.51
N VAL A 234 5.50 7.51 11.60
CA VAL A 234 5.35 6.05 11.59
C VAL A 234 3.87 5.65 11.51
N PRO A 235 3.54 4.48 10.95
CA PRO A 235 2.16 4.01 10.91
C PRO A 235 1.49 4.03 12.30
N PRO A 236 0.17 4.29 12.39
CA PRO A 236 -0.54 4.40 13.67
C PRO A 236 -0.30 3.22 14.62
N ALA A 237 -0.29 1.98 14.11
CA ALA A 237 0.01 0.78 14.90
C ALA A 237 1.41 0.81 15.54
N LEU A 238 2.38 1.45 14.89
CA LEU A 238 3.74 1.61 15.44
C LEU A 238 3.86 2.84 16.33
N ALA A 239 3.10 3.90 16.07
CA ALA A 239 3.02 5.05 16.96
C ALA A 239 2.56 4.64 18.36
N GLY A 240 1.65 3.66 18.47
CA GLY A 240 1.22 3.09 19.75
C GLY A 240 2.28 2.29 20.52
N ARG A 241 3.49 2.12 19.97
CA ARG A 241 4.64 1.47 20.63
C ARG A 241 5.64 2.46 21.23
N ILE A 242 5.40 3.75 21.04
CA ILE A 242 6.15 4.83 21.66
C ILE A 242 5.49 5.15 23.00
N ASP A 243 6.28 5.32 24.05
CA ASP A 243 5.81 5.76 25.36
C ASP A 243 5.57 7.28 25.34
N TYR A 244 4.38 7.73 25.72
CA TYR A 244 4.01 9.14 25.72
C TYR A 244 3.76 9.65 27.12
N GLU A 245 4.32 10.82 27.44
CA GLU A 245 4.07 11.54 28.70
C GLU A 245 3.71 13.01 28.41
N PRO A 246 2.54 13.49 28.86
CA PRO A 246 1.44 12.69 29.42
C PRO A 246 0.91 11.66 28.41
N ALA A 247 0.17 10.67 28.91
CA ALA A 247 -0.44 9.63 28.07
C ALA A 247 -1.31 10.29 26.97
N LEU A 248 -1.37 9.64 25.80
CA LEU A 248 -2.22 10.09 24.72
C LEU A 248 -3.71 10.09 25.14
N PRO A 249 -4.54 11.00 24.61
CA PRO A 249 -5.98 10.92 24.78
C PRO A 249 -6.51 9.54 24.39
N ALA A 250 -7.49 9.03 25.14
CA ALA A 250 -7.99 7.66 24.98
C ALA A 250 -8.41 7.30 23.55
N GLN A 251 -9.01 8.25 22.81
CA GLN A 251 -9.38 8.02 21.40
C GLN A 251 -8.15 7.86 20.49
N ARG A 252 -7.08 8.64 20.70
CA ARG A 252 -5.85 8.51 19.94
C ARG A 252 -5.13 7.22 20.27
N ASP A 253 -5.07 6.85 21.55
CA ASP A 253 -4.48 5.59 21.98
C ASP A 253 -5.23 4.39 21.40
N ALA A 254 -6.56 4.36 21.52
CA ALA A 254 -7.40 3.32 20.96
C ALA A 254 -7.25 3.19 19.43
N LEU A 255 -7.15 4.30 18.69
CA LEU A 255 -6.91 4.29 17.26
C LEU A 255 -5.65 3.49 16.88
N THR A 256 -4.55 3.62 17.64
CA THR A 256 -3.31 2.89 17.36
C THR A 256 -3.47 1.38 17.43
N GLN A 257 -4.46 0.90 18.17
CA GLN A 257 -4.80 -0.52 18.33
C GLN A 257 -5.84 -0.99 17.31
N GLN A 258 -6.59 -0.08 16.70
CA GLN A 258 -7.68 -0.38 15.77
C GLN A 258 -7.33 -0.15 14.30
N MET A 259 -6.07 0.19 14.00
CA MET A 259 -5.58 0.40 12.64
C MET A 259 -4.40 -0.54 12.33
N PRO A 260 -4.66 -1.86 12.24
CA PRO A 260 -3.62 -2.82 11.91
C PRO A 260 -3.16 -2.65 10.46
N MET A 261 -1.89 -3.01 10.21
CA MET A 261 -1.32 -3.04 8.87
C MET A 261 -1.88 -4.20 8.05
N GLY A 262 -1.86 -4.08 6.73
CA GLY A 262 -2.15 -5.18 5.82
C GLY A 262 -1.10 -6.30 5.89
N SER A 263 -1.44 -7.48 5.39
CA SER A 263 -0.59 -8.67 5.38
C SER A 263 -0.11 -8.93 3.96
N VAL A 264 1.19 -8.79 3.69
CA VAL A 264 1.74 -9.00 2.33
C VAL A 264 3.17 -9.50 2.36
N ILE A 265 3.46 -10.44 1.46
CA ILE A 265 4.81 -10.82 1.04
C ILE A 265 4.92 -10.51 -0.44
N LYS A 266 5.84 -9.61 -0.78
CA LYS A 266 6.11 -9.20 -2.17
C LYS A 266 7.27 -10.00 -2.73
N THR A 267 7.09 -10.55 -3.93
CA THR A 267 8.11 -11.34 -4.62
C THR A 267 8.51 -10.70 -5.95
N GLN A 268 9.76 -10.92 -6.36
CA GLN A 268 10.26 -10.58 -7.69
C GLN A 268 10.87 -11.84 -8.31
N ILE A 269 10.31 -12.29 -9.41
CA ILE A 269 10.72 -13.52 -10.07
C ILE A 269 11.28 -13.17 -11.47
N ALA A 270 12.55 -13.43 -11.69
CA ALA A 270 13.28 -13.01 -12.88
C ALA A 270 13.47 -14.13 -13.87
N TYR A 271 13.39 -13.81 -15.15
CA TYR A 271 13.57 -14.69 -16.30
C TYR A 271 14.56 -14.08 -17.31
N PRO A 272 15.19 -14.86 -18.19
CA PRO A 272 16.11 -14.32 -19.21
C PRO A 272 15.45 -13.28 -20.13
N LYS A 273 14.13 -13.40 -20.35
CA LYS A 273 13.30 -12.49 -21.16
C LYS A 273 11.87 -12.52 -20.65
N PRO A 274 11.05 -11.48 -20.94
CA PRO A 274 9.64 -11.44 -20.58
C PRO A 274 8.80 -12.31 -21.55
N PHE A 275 8.90 -13.65 -21.44
CA PHE A 275 8.32 -14.63 -22.35
C PHE A 275 6.79 -14.53 -22.45
N TRP A 276 6.10 -14.08 -21.40
CA TRP A 276 4.64 -13.85 -21.42
C TRP A 276 4.22 -12.80 -22.46
N ARG A 277 5.08 -11.80 -22.74
CA ARG A 277 4.82 -10.78 -23.76
C ARG A 277 4.74 -11.40 -25.16
N GLU A 278 5.58 -12.39 -25.45
CA GLU A 278 5.56 -13.14 -26.72
C GLU A 278 4.26 -13.95 -26.88
N ALA A 279 3.62 -14.32 -25.76
CA ALA A 279 2.32 -14.98 -25.72
C ALA A 279 1.13 -14.00 -25.78
N GLY A 280 1.38 -12.68 -25.92
CA GLY A 280 0.35 -11.65 -25.96
C GLY A 280 -0.25 -11.32 -24.59
N LEU A 281 0.50 -11.58 -23.49
CA LEU A 281 0.06 -11.33 -22.13
C LEU A 281 0.79 -10.10 -21.54
N ASN A 282 0.09 -9.32 -20.72
CA ASN A 282 0.66 -8.13 -20.07
C ASN A 282 1.33 -8.42 -18.71
N GLY A 283 1.35 -9.69 -18.26
CA GLY A 283 1.93 -10.06 -16.97
C GLY A 283 0.98 -9.91 -15.76
N LEU A 284 -0.20 -9.30 -15.96
CA LEU A 284 -1.25 -9.27 -14.94
C LEU A 284 -1.96 -10.63 -14.90
N ALA A 285 -1.91 -11.27 -13.75
CA ALA A 285 -2.74 -12.42 -13.43
C ALA A 285 -3.41 -12.21 -12.08
N SER A 286 -4.73 -12.40 -12.02
CA SER A 286 -5.54 -12.30 -10.80
C SER A 286 -6.02 -13.70 -10.40
N ASN A 287 -5.73 -14.08 -9.17
CA ASN A 287 -6.15 -15.35 -8.60
C ASN A 287 -7.41 -15.15 -7.75
N PHE A 288 -8.53 -15.72 -8.19
CA PHE A 288 -9.80 -15.71 -7.46
C PHE A 288 -10.00 -16.96 -6.61
N ASP A 289 -9.10 -17.94 -6.74
CA ASP A 289 -9.06 -19.12 -5.89
C ASP A 289 -8.22 -18.86 -4.63
N ASP A 290 -8.28 -19.74 -3.66
CA ASP A 290 -7.43 -19.71 -2.49
C ASP A 290 -6.07 -20.38 -2.81
N GLY A 291 -5.01 -19.88 -2.17
CA GLY A 291 -3.64 -20.39 -2.29
C GLY A 291 -2.80 -19.76 -3.40
N GLY A 292 -1.49 -19.71 -3.18
CA GLY A 292 -0.51 -19.16 -4.11
C GLY A 292 -0.48 -17.64 -4.19
N LEU A 293 0.04 -17.11 -5.31
CA LEU A 293 0.09 -15.67 -5.54
C LEU A 293 -1.33 -15.13 -5.81
N SER A 294 -1.70 -14.04 -5.13
CA SER A 294 -2.99 -13.37 -5.29
C SER A 294 -3.06 -12.59 -6.59
N VAL A 295 -2.00 -11.84 -6.90
CA VAL A 295 -1.89 -11.03 -8.11
C VAL A 295 -0.44 -10.96 -8.58
N THR A 296 -0.26 -10.84 -9.90
CA THR A 296 1.04 -10.60 -10.52
C THR A 296 0.97 -9.44 -11.51
N LEU A 297 2.10 -8.78 -11.76
CA LEU A 297 2.25 -7.77 -12.82
C LEU A 297 3.63 -7.89 -13.47
N ASP A 298 3.74 -7.39 -14.70
CA ASP A 298 5.04 -7.22 -15.35
C ASP A 298 5.85 -6.14 -14.61
N ASN A 299 7.00 -6.53 -14.12
CA ASN A 299 7.93 -5.64 -13.41
C ASN A 299 9.30 -5.56 -14.08
N SER A 300 9.37 -5.91 -15.35
CA SER A 300 10.60 -5.87 -16.14
C SER A 300 11.21 -4.47 -16.11
N PRO A 301 12.55 -4.35 -16.12
CA PRO A 301 13.23 -3.07 -16.14
C PRO A 301 12.98 -2.33 -17.46
N HIS A 302 13.13 -1.00 -17.44
CA HIS A 302 12.86 -0.11 -18.58
C HIS A 302 13.71 -0.42 -19.81
N ASP A 303 14.92 -0.96 -19.61
CA ASP A 303 15.86 -1.31 -20.68
C ASP A 303 15.62 -2.70 -21.30
N GLY A 304 14.64 -3.46 -20.77
CA GLY A 304 14.30 -4.80 -21.25
C GLY A 304 15.41 -5.84 -21.06
N SER A 305 16.39 -5.62 -20.19
CA SER A 305 17.55 -6.48 -19.98
C SER A 305 17.19 -7.88 -19.45
N CYS A 306 16.03 -8.05 -18.84
CA CYS A 306 15.45 -9.33 -18.42
C CYS A 306 13.93 -9.20 -18.26
N GLY A 307 13.23 -10.34 -18.15
CA GLY A 307 11.84 -10.36 -17.71
C GLY A 307 11.75 -10.44 -16.19
N VAL A 308 10.87 -9.66 -15.58
CA VAL A 308 10.57 -9.75 -14.13
C VAL A 308 9.06 -9.75 -13.94
N ILE A 309 8.54 -10.73 -13.21
CA ILE A 309 7.19 -10.70 -12.67
C ILE A 309 7.27 -10.31 -11.19
N VAL A 310 6.54 -9.27 -10.81
CA VAL A 310 6.22 -9.05 -9.41
C VAL A 310 4.99 -9.85 -9.05
N GLY A 311 5.03 -10.56 -7.93
CA GLY A 311 3.91 -11.32 -7.40
C GLY A 311 3.70 -11.04 -5.92
N PHE A 312 2.47 -11.24 -5.46
CA PHE A 312 2.10 -10.94 -4.09
C PHE A 312 1.33 -12.10 -3.46
N PHE A 313 1.75 -12.49 -2.25
CA PHE A 313 0.86 -13.17 -1.31
C PHE A 313 0.22 -12.09 -0.46
N GLU A 314 -1.13 -12.08 -0.34
CA GLU A 314 -1.87 -10.99 0.31
C GLU A 314 -2.95 -11.51 1.24
N GLY A 315 -3.28 -10.72 2.26
CA GLY A 315 -4.37 -11.04 3.17
C GLY A 315 -4.17 -12.38 3.89
N ALA A 316 -5.16 -13.25 3.82
CA ALA A 316 -5.12 -14.58 4.42
C ALA A 316 -4.01 -15.46 3.83
N GLU A 317 -3.73 -15.34 2.52
CA GLU A 317 -2.69 -16.11 1.85
C GLU A 317 -1.29 -15.76 2.37
N ALA A 318 -1.00 -14.47 2.55
CA ALA A 318 0.26 -14.06 3.15
C ALA A 318 0.44 -14.63 4.57
N ARG A 319 -0.63 -14.61 5.37
CA ARG A 319 -0.59 -15.17 6.72
C ARG A 319 -0.43 -16.70 6.73
N ALA A 320 -1.03 -17.38 5.76
CA ALA A 320 -0.92 -18.84 5.63
C ALA A 320 0.51 -19.31 5.27
N VAL A 321 1.26 -18.50 4.53
CA VAL A 321 2.63 -18.83 4.12
C VAL A 321 3.71 -18.15 4.98
N ALA A 322 3.34 -17.41 6.04
CA ALA A 322 4.27 -16.64 6.86
C ALA A 322 5.34 -17.50 7.53
N ASP A 323 4.96 -18.69 8.01
CA ASP A 323 5.87 -19.62 8.69
C ASP A 323 6.67 -20.53 7.73
N LEU A 324 6.45 -20.44 6.42
CA LEU A 324 7.22 -21.17 5.42
C LEU A 324 8.60 -20.54 5.23
N THR A 325 9.57 -21.35 4.79
CA THR A 325 10.87 -20.81 4.38
C THR A 325 10.78 -20.05 3.05
N PRO A 326 11.71 -19.14 2.76
CA PRO A 326 11.76 -18.46 1.45
C PRO A 326 11.78 -19.42 0.26
N GLU A 327 12.43 -20.57 0.37
CA GLU A 327 12.46 -21.60 -0.67
C GLU A 327 11.06 -22.22 -0.90
N GLN A 328 10.35 -22.51 0.19
CA GLN A 328 8.97 -23.05 0.10
C GLN A 328 8.01 -22.02 -0.51
N ARG A 329 8.13 -20.75 -0.13
CA ARG A 329 7.34 -19.66 -0.75
C ARG A 329 7.69 -19.47 -2.22
N LYS A 330 8.98 -19.58 -2.58
CA LYS A 330 9.43 -19.57 -3.97
C LYS A 330 8.77 -20.68 -4.78
N ASP A 331 8.73 -21.91 -4.26
CA ASP A 331 8.13 -23.05 -4.96
C ASP A 331 6.63 -22.78 -5.21
N LEU A 332 5.89 -22.28 -4.23
CA LEU A 332 4.48 -21.90 -4.39
C LEU A 332 4.29 -20.75 -5.40
N ALA A 333 5.18 -19.76 -5.39
CA ALA A 333 5.13 -18.66 -6.35
C ALA A 333 5.37 -19.17 -7.77
N ILE A 334 6.36 -20.06 -8.00
CA ILE A 334 6.63 -20.66 -9.30
C ILE A 334 5.45 -21.52 -9.76
N GLU A 335 4.84 -22.32 -8.88
CA GLU A 335 3.65 -23.12 -9.18
C GLU A 335 2.50 -22.21 -9.68
N SER A 336 2.28 -21.08 -9.02
CA SER A 336 1.30 -20.08 -9.46
C SER A 336 1.65 -19.55 -10.86
N LEU A 337 2.91 -19.16 -11.10
CA LEU A 337 3.33 -18.62 -12.39
C LEU A 337 3.27 -19.67 -13.52
N VAL A 338 3.56 -20.94 -13.24
CA VAL A 338 3.36 -22.03 -14.20
C VAL A 338 1.89 -22.19 -14.55
N THR A 339 1.01 -22.08 -13.57
CA THR A 339 -0.44 -22.12 -13.80
C THR A 339 -0.89 -20.95 -14.68
N PHE A 340 -0.39 -19.74 -14.44
CA PHE A 340 -0.79 -18.54 -15.18
C PHE A 340 -0.17 -18.45 -16.56
N PHE A 341 1.15 -18.63 -16.65
CA PHE A 341 1.93 -18.31 -17.85
C PHE A 341 2.48 -19.53 -18.59
N GLY A 342 2.28 -20.73 -18.04
CA GLY A 342 2.73 -21.98 -18.67
C GLY A 342 4.10 -22.46 -18.21
N PRO A 343 4.58 -23.57 -18.78
CA PRO A 343 5.75 -24.29 -18.29
C PRO A 343 7.07 -23.50 -18.35
N GLU A 344 7.16 -22.46 -19.18
CA GLU A 344 8.35 -21.59 -19.26
C GLU A 344 8.60 -20.85 -17.94
N ALA A 345 7.58 -20.69 -17.12
CA ALA A 345 7.69 -20.07 -15.79
C ALA A 345 8.40 -20.96 -14.75
N ALA A 346 8.66 -22.24 -15.05
CA ALA A 346 9.24 -23.18 -14.10
C ALA A 346 10.72 -22.88 -13.75
N ASP A 347 11.45 -22.21 -14.65
CA ASP A 347 12.90 -22.05 -14.55
C ASP A 347 13.31 -20.56 -14.43
N PRO A 348 13.01 -19.87 -13.30
CA PRO A 348 13.47 -18.50 -13.09
C PRO A 348 14.98 -18.44 -12.88
N ILE A 349 15.60 -17.35 -13.38
CA ILE A 349 17.04 -17.11 -13.15
C ILE A 349 17.33 -16.52 -11.78
N ASP A 350 16.33 -15.88 -11.16
CA ASP A 350 16.44 -15.36 -9.79
C ASP A 350 15.07 -15.22 -9.12
N TYR A 351 15.09 -15.18 -7.78
CA TYR A 351 13.94 -14.93 -6.92
C TYR A 351 14.40 -14.13 -5.72
N VAL A 352 13.70 -13.05 -5.42
CA VAL A 352 13.86 -12.28 -4.18
C VAL A 352 12.48 -11.96 -3.61
N GLU A 353 12.39 -11.90 -2.29
CA GLU A 353 11.14 -11.58 -1.59
C GLU A 353 11.34 -10.61 -0.43
N GLN A 354 10.28 -9.92 -0.05
CA GLN A 354 10.19 -9.12 1.16
C GLN A 354 8.92 -9.50 1.92
N ASP A 355 9.10 -10.10 3.09
CA ASP A 355 8.03 -10.29 4.05
C ASP A 355 7.84 -9.00 4.87
N TRP A 356 6.79 -8.25 4.55
CA TRP A 356 6.49 -7.00 5.22
C TRP A 356 5.86 -7.20 6.61
N MET A 357 5.27 -8.36 6.89
CA MET A 357 4.72 -8.68 8.21
C MET A 357 5.83 -8.92 9.24
N ALA A 358 6.96 -9.51 8.79
CA ALA A 358 8.15 -9.74 9.61
C ALA A 358 9.02 -8.49 9.81
N GLU A 359 8.81 -7.42 9.00
CA GLU A 359 9.59 -6.19 9.08
C GLU A 359 9.31 -5.43 10.39
N GLU A 360 10.30 -5.34 11.27
CA GLU A 360 10.15 -4.83 12.65
C GLU A 360 9.51 -3.44 12.72
N PHE A 361 9.94 -2.52 11.84
CA PHE A 361 9.52 -1.11 11.86
C PHE A 361 8.41 -0.79 10.85
N THR A 362 7.71 -1.82 10.34
CA THR A 362 6.53 -1.67 9.47
C THR A 362 5.39 -2.56 9.93
N ARG A 363 5.66 -3.85 10.20
CA ARG A 363 4.69 -4.84 10.69
C ARG A 363 3.53 -5.11 9.74
N GLY A 364 3.79 -4.96 8.45
CA GLY A 364 2.84 -5.17 7.37
C GLY A 364 2.83 -4.04 6.36
N CYS A 365 2.18 -4.25 5.26
CA CYS A 365 1.91 -3.34 4.13
C CYS A 365 0.54 -3.70 3.51
N TYR A 366 -0.07 -2.89 2.66
CA TYR A 366 0.55 -1.66 2.14
C TYR A 366 0.45 -0.51 3.16
N GLY A 367 -0.72 -0.34 3.82
CA GLY A 367 -1.03 0.64 4.82
C GLY A 367 -1.83 0.07 5.99
N GLY A 368 -2.16 0.93 6.94
CA GLY A 368 -3.11 0.64 8.00
C GLY A 368 -4.55 0.70 7.49
N ARG A 369 -5.40 -0.21 7.95
CA ARG A 369 -6.82 -0.28 7.59
C ARG A 369 -7.72 -0.12 8.81
N LEU A 370 -8.94 0.38 8.57
CA LEU A 370 -9.95 0.53 9.61
C LEU A 370 -11.09 -0.48 9.40
N GLY A 371 -11.33 -1.29 10.43
CA GLY A 371 -12.43 -2.23 10.49
C GLY A 371 -13.76 -1.55 10.88
N ALA A 372 -14.81 -2.36 11.01
CA ALA A 372 -16.15 -1.88 11.35
C ALA A 372 -16.17 -1.05 12.64
N GLY A 373 -16.81 0.12 12.60
CA GLY A 373 -16.98 1.06 13.71
C GLY A 373 -15.77 1.92 14.04
N ALA A 374 -14.63 1.74 13.33
CA ALA A 374 -13.40 2.43 13.68
C ALA A 374 -13.36 3.89 13.21
N TRP A 375 -13.91 4.23 12.05
CA TRP A 375 -13.99 5.60 11.58
C TRP A 375 -14.85 6.49 12.48
N THR A 376 -16.05 6.02 12.82
CA THR A 376 -16.99 6.78 13.66
C THR A 376 -16.50 6.92 15.10
N SER A 377 -15.74 5.95 15.60
CA SER A 377 -15.20 5.98 16.97
C SER A 377 -13.91 6.78 17.11
N PHE A 378 -12.99 6.68 16.13
CA PHE A 378 -11.61 7.15 16.28
C PHE A 378 -11.12 8.05 15.15
N GLY A 379 -11.87 8.19 14.05
CA GLY A 379 -11.48 8.97 12.87
C GLY A 379 -10.99 10.39 13.19
N PRO A 380 -11.67 11.16 14.07
CA PRO A 380 -11.22 12.50 14.47
C PRO A 380 -9.80 12.54 15.04
N ALA A 381 -9.35 11.45 15.66
CA ALA A 381 -8.02 11.38 16.27
C ALA A 381 -6.88 11.04 15.28
N LEU A 382 -7.19 10.68 14.02
CA LEU A 382 -6.20 10.19 13.08
C LEU A 382 -5.12 11.23 12.73
N ALA A 383 -5.53 12.45 12.42
CA ALA A 383 -4.62 13.52 12.01
C ALA A 383 -4.55 14.67 13.04
N ALA A 384 -5.50 14.77 13.99
CA ALA A 384 -5.56 15.86 14.95
C ALA A 384 -4.33 15.90 15.86
N PRO A 385 -3.63 17.04 15.98
CA PRO A 385 -2.48 17.18 16.87
C PRO A 385 -2.84 16.91 18.33
N VAL A 386 -1.90 16.35 19.09
CA VAL A 386 -1.99 16.19 20.55
C VAL A 386 -0.96 17.11 21.20
N GLY A 387 -1.39 18.32 21.54
CA GLY A 387 -0.50 19.34 22.08
C GLY A 387 0.63 19.70 21.08
N ARG A 388 1.85 19.28 21.37
CA ARG A 388 3.04 19.55 20.53
C ARG A 388 3.41 18.38 19.61
N ILE A 389 2.61 17.31 19.60
CA ILE A 389 2.79 16.15 18.73
C ILE A 389 1.86 16.28 17.54
N HIS A 390 2.41 16.23 16.33
CA HIS A 390 1.72 16.23 15.06
C HIS A 390 1.89 14.88 14.37
N TRP A 391 0.95 14.54 13.51
CA TRP A 391 0.90 13.22 12.87
C TRP A 391 0.97 13.37 11.35
N ALA A 392 1.82 12.57 10.71
CA ALA A 392 1.89 12.44 9.27
C ALA A 392 2.08 10.97 8.90
N GLY A 393 2.13 10.67 7.62
CA GLY A 393 2.19 9.33 7.06
C GLY A 393 1.01 9.09 6.12
N ALA A 394 1.16 8.12 5.24
CA ALA A 394 0.19 7.82 4.18
C ALA A 394 -1.23 7.57 4.72
N GLU A 395 -1.34 7.00 5.92
CA GLU A 395 -2.60 6.69 6.59
C GLU A 395 -3.38 7.94 7.07
N SER A 396 -2.68 9.07 7.24
CA SER A 396 -3.29 10.34 7.69
C SER A 396 -3.60 11.31 6.56
N ALA A 397 -3.45 10.89 5.31
CA ALA A 397 -3.74 11.69 4.14
C ALA A 397 -5.23 11.65 3.77
N GLU A 398 -5.79 12.78 3.34
CA GLU A 398 -7.15 12.90 2.82
C GLU A 398 -7.21 12.51 1.33
N VAL A 399 -6.16 12.80 0.59
CA VAL A 399 -6.01 12.52 -0.85
C VAL A 399 -4.83 11.60 -1.06
N TRP A 400 -5.00 10.58 -1.88
CA TRP A 400 -4.05 9.50 -2.11
C TRP A 400 -3.65 8.78 -0.81
N ASN A 401 -4.64 8.48 0.05
CA ASN A 401 -4.45 7.73 1.28
C ASN A 401 -3.79 6.37 0.99
N GLY A 402 -2.79 6.01 1.79
CA GLY A 402 -2.05 4.76 1.61
C GLY A 402 -0.91 4.81 0.58
N TYR A 403 -0.85 5.83 -0.27
CA TYR A 403 0.16 6.00 -1.32
C TYR A 403 1.33 6.91 -0.91
N MET A 404 2.41 6.89 -1.68
CA MET A 404 3.55 7.82 -1.52
C MET A 404 3.10 9.28 -1.61
N GLU A 405 2.19 9.58 -2.53
CA GLU A 405 1.59 10.90 -2.69
C GLU A 405 0.92 11.38 -1.40
N GLY A 406 0.11 10.54 -0.77
CA GLY A 406 -0.52 10.85 0.51
C GLY A 406 0.50 11.04 1.64
N ALA A 407 1.59 10.28 1.63
CA ALA A 407 2.67 10.47 2.60
C ALA A 407 3.31 11.86 2.46
N VAL A 408 3.61 12.32 1.24
CA VAL A 408 4.16 13.66 0.98
C VAL A 408 3.16 14.73 1.41
N ARG A 409 1.90 14.66 0.97
CA ARG A 409 0.85 15.63 1.31
C ARG A 409 0.62 15.74 2.82
N SER A 410 0.56 14.62 3.53
CA SER A 410 0.41 14.62 4.98
C SER A 410 1.63 15.21 5.70
N GLY A 411 2.84 14.98 5.16
CA GLY A 411 4.06 15.59 5.64
C GLY A 411 4.06 17.12 5.50
N GLN A 412 3.65 17.63 4.34
CA GLN A 412 3.50 19.07 4.07
C GLN A 412 2.46 19.71 5.00
N ARG A 413 1.29 19.06 5.20
CA ARG A 413 0.26 19.50 6.14
C ARG A 413 0.81 19.60 7.56
N ALA A 414 1.46 18.54 8.06
CA ALA A 414 1.99 18.53 9.42
C ALA A 414 3.14 19.57 9.60
N ALA A 415 3.95 19.79 8.58
CA ALA A 415 4.97 20.84 8.58
C ALA A 415 4.34 22.24 8.66
N ALA A 416 3.28 22.50 7.90
CA ALA A 416 2.55 23.77 7.95
C ALA A 416 1.91 24.01 9.34
N GLU A 417 1.32 22.97 9.94
CA GLU A 417 0.78 23.04 11.32
C GLU A 417 1.86 23.41 12.34
N VAL A 418 3.04 22.75 12.24
CA VAL A 418 4.18 23.05 13.12
C VAL A 418 4.65 24.48 12.96
N LEU A 419 4.85 24.95 11.72
CA LEU A 419 5.32 26.31 11.42
C LEU A 419 4.31 27.37 11.89
N GLY A 420 3.02 27.19 11.63
CA GLY A 420 1.96 28.08 12.08
C GLY A 420 1.92 28.20 13.61
N GLY A 421 2.07 27.09 14.33
CA GLY A 421 2.13 27.08 15.79
C GLY A 421 3.46 27.54 16.40
N LEU A 422 4.49 27.80 15.61
CA LEU A 422 5.75 28.41 16.07
C LEU A 422 5.75 29.94 15.96
N SER A 423 4.82 30.47 15.15
CA SER A 423 4.65 31.91 14.90
C SER A 423 3.67 32.56 15.86
N SER A 424 2.89 31.77 16.58
CA SER A 424 1.96 32.18 17.65
C SER A 424 2.60 32.03 19.03
#